data_883aa3da84fe53abcec06e8391b752ae
#
_entry.id   883aa3da84fe53abcec06e8391b752ae
#
_cell.length_a   1.000
_cell.length_b   1.000
_cell.length_c   1.000
_cell.angle_alpha   90.00
_cell.angle_beta   90.00
_cell.angle_gamma   90.00
#
_symmetry.space_group_name_H-M   'P 1'
#
loop_
_entity.id
_entity.type
_entity.pdbx_description
1 polymer ?
#
loop_
_entity_poly.entity_id
_entity_poly.type
_entity_poly.pdbx_seq_one_letter_code
_entity_poly.pdbx_strand_id
1 'polypeptide(L)'
;DMSKVKPTGKRVAIIGAGPAGLSCAYYLALTGYKPTIFEKNEEPGGMLRYGIPSYKLEKDLLAAEIDVIRELGVEIRCGVEIGKDITIEELREQGYKGFYVAIGCQRGRKPGITGENAKGTYAAVDFLREAGAKESFALEGDVVVVGGGNVAIDAARISSRCVDAKISMFCLEQRENMPASKEEIAEALEEGIELNCGWGPKEVLEEDGKVAGVVLKKCIRVLDEQGRFSPEYDEEQTVTIPCKHVIFSVGQAIEWGNMLDNLDLKRRPNG
;
A
#
# COMPACT_ATOMS: atom_id res chain seq x y z
N ASP A 1 -25.32 -23.41 4.38
CA ASP A 1 -25.42 -24.74 3.76
C ASP A 1 -25.46 -24.59 2.23
N MET A 2 -24.28 -24.72 1.60
CA MET A 2 -24.06 -24.56 0.16
C MET A 2 -24.84 -25.57 -0.69
N SER A 3 -25.25 -26.72 -0.12
CA SER A 3 -26.00 -27.74 -0.84
C SER A 3 -27.40 -27.28 -1.30
N LYS A 4 -27.92 -26.21 -0.72
CA LYS A 4 -29.21 -25.58 -1.06
C LYS A 4 -29.13 -24.47 -2.08
N VAL A 5 -27.92 -24.01 -2.43
CA VAL A 5 -27.72 -22.95 -3.37
C VAL A 5 -27.86 -23.46 -4.81
N LYS A 6 -28.80 -22.90 -5.57
CA LYS A 6 -28.99 -23.25 -6.97
C LYS A 6 -27.92 -22.59 -7.85
N PRO A 7 -27.11 -23.36 -8.58
CA PRO A 7 -26.11 -22.77 -9.47
C PRO A 7 -26.77 -21.91 -10.57
N THR A 8 -26.28 -20.71 -10.76
CA THR A 8 -26.73 -19.83 -11.87
C THR A 8 -26.11 -20.21 -13.21
N GLY A 9 -25.02 -20.98 -13.21
CA GLY A 9 -24.20 -21.28 -14.38
C GLY A 9 -23.39 -20.07 -14.90
N LYS A 10 -23.46 -18.92 -14.25
CA LYS A 10 -22.80 -17.69 -14.70
C LYS A 10 -21.42 -17.57 -14.07
N ARG A 11 -20.40 -17.37 -14.93
CA ARG A 11 -19.00 -17.14 -14.53
C ARG A 11 -18.75 -15.65 -14.35
N VAL A 12 -18.07 -15.29 -13.27
CA VAL A 12 -17.65 -13.92 -12.97
C VAL A 12 -16.14 -13.89 -12.76
N ALA A 13 -15.45 -13.01 -13.47
CA ALA A 13 -14.03 -12.74 -13.29
C ALA A 13 -13.86 -11.62 -12.25
N ILE A 14 -13.05 -11.88 -11.24
CA ILE A 14 -12.66 -10.90 -10.21
C ILE A 14 -11.18 -10.63 -10.39
N ILE A 15 -10.80 -9.37 -10.55
CA ILE A 15 -9.42 -8.98 -10.82
C ILE A 15 -8.82 -8.39 -9.54
N GLY A 16 -7.97 -9.17 -8.90
CA GLY A 16 -7.33 -8.88 -7.62
C GLY A 16 -7.90 -9.70 -6.46
N ALA A 17 -7.01 -10.36 -5.72
CA ALA A 17 -7.30 -11.18 -4.54
C ALA A 17 -7.05 -10.42 -3.22
N GLY A 18 -7.22 -9.11 -3.21
CA GLY A 18 -7.27 -8.31 -1.98
C GLY A 18 -8.62 -8.45 -1.27
N PRO A 19 -8.83 -7.75 -0.13
CA PRO A 19 -10.05 -7.84 0.67
C PRO A 19 -11.33 -7.66 -0.14
N ALA A 20 -11.35 -6.70 -1.07
CA ALA A 20 -12.51 -6.41 -1.91
C ALA A 20 -12.85 -7.56 -2.86
N GLY A 21 -11.84 -8.13 -3.53
CA GLY A 21 -12.03 -9.27 -4.44
C GLY A 21 -12.43 -10.54 -3.72
N LEU A 22 -11.81 -10.84 -2.60
CA LEU A 22 -12.13 -11.99 -1.74
C LEU A 22 -13.56 -11.91 -1.20
N SER A 23 -13.97 -10.74 -0.68
CA SER A 23 -15.32 -10.49 -0.20
C SER A 23 -16.36 -10.64 -1.33
N CYS A 24 -16.09 -10.05 -2.51
CA CYS A 24 -16.96 -10.19 -3.68
C CYS A 24 -17.13 -11.67 -4.07
N ALA A 25 -16.04 -12.43 -4.13
CA ALA A 25 -16.07 -13.85 -4.47
C ALA A 25 -16.88 -14.66 -3.48
N TYR A 26 -16.71 -14.41 -2.17
CA TYR A 26 -17.48 -15.06 -1.11
C TYR A 26 -18.98 -14.90 -1.31
N TYR A 27 -19.47 -13.66 -1.47
CA TYR A 27 -20.90 -13.40 -1.63
C TYR A 27 -21.46 -13.91 -2.96
N LEU A 28 -20.68 -13.86 -4.04
CA LEU A 28 -21.09 -14.43 -5.33
C LEU A 28 -21.22 -15.96 -5.24
N ALA A 29 -20.30 -16.65 -4.58
CA ALA A 29 -20.38 -18.08 -4.38
C ALA A 29 -21.63 -18.44 -3.55
N LEU A 30 -21.91 -17.72 -2.46
CA LEU A 30 -23.11 -17.94 -1.64
C LEU A 30 -24.43 -17.76 -2.41
N THR A 31 -24.43 -17.00 -3.51
CA THR A 31 -25.59 -16.75 -4.37
C THR A 31 -25.62 -17.62 -5.63
N GLY A 32 -24.75 -18.61 -5.73
CA GLY A 32 -24.75 -19.61 -6.80
C GLY A 32 -24.05 -19.22 -8.09
N TYR A 33 -23.31 -18.10 -8.09
CA TYR A 33 -22.41 -17.76 -9.18
C TYR A 33 -21.13 -18.59 -9.11
N LYS A 34 -20.39 -18.62 -10.21
CA LYS A 34 -19.07 -19.26 -10.30
C LYS A 34 -17.98 -18.19 -10.46
N PRO A 35 -17.49 -17.57 -9.35
CA PRO A 35 -16.42 -16.59 -9.42
C PRO A 35 -15.07 -17.28 -9.60
N THR A 36 -14.19 -16.64 -10.39
CA THR A 36 -12.77 -16.94 -10.47
C THR A 36 -12.02 -15.63 -10.18
N ILE A 37 -11.10 -15.66 -9.22
CA ILE A 37 -10.23 -14.53 -8.91
C ILE A 37 -8.92 -14.69 -9.70
N PHE A 38 -8.50 -13.62 -10.36
CA PHE A 38 -7.19 -13.50 -11.03
C PHE A 38 -6.33 -12.55 -10.21
N GLU A 39 -5.19 -13.02 -9.72
CA GLU A 39 -4.26 -12.27 -8.88
C GLU A 39 -2.88 -12.24 -9.54
N LYS A 40 -2.31 -11.04 -9.70
CA LYS A 40 -0.99 -10.87 -10.32
C LYS A 40 0.17 -11.36 -9.45
N ASN A 41 0.01 -11.31 -8.13
CA ASN A 41 1.02 -11.79 -7.21
C ASN A 41 0.95 -13.33 -7.05
N GLU A 42 2.00 -13.90 -6.48
CA GLU A 42 2.10 -15.35 -6.24
C GLU A 42 1.11 -15.86 -5.20
N GLU A 43 0.67 -14.99 -4.28
CA GLU A 43 -0.25 -15.35 -3.21
C GLU A 43 -1.42 -14.35 -3.09
N PRO A 44 -2.61 -14.81 -2.68
CA PRO A 44 -3.76 -13.96 -2.45
C PRO A 44 -3.65 -13.22 -1.11
N GLY A 45 -4.40 -12.14 -0.97
CA GLY A 45 -4.51 -11.35 0.26
C GLY A 45 -4.28 -9.85 0.05
N GLY A 46 -3.69 -9.44 -1.08
CA GLY A 46 -3.45 -8.02 -1.38
C GLY A 46 -2.67 -7.33 -0.26
N MET A 47 -3.10 -6.15 0.18
CA MET A 47 -2.41 -5.41 1.24
C MET A 47 -2.41 -6.12 2.61
N LEU A 48 -3.35 -7.02 2.87
CA LEU A 48 -3.33 -7.84 4.09
C LEU A 48 -2.09 -8.75 4.14
N ARG A 49 -1.62 -9.21 2.99
CA ARG A 49 -0.41 -10.04 2.87
C ARG A 49 0.85 -9.21 2.67
N TYR A 50 0.82 -8.25 1.74
CA TYR A 50 2.01 -7.57 1.24
C TYR A 50 2.29 -6.21 1.88
N GLY A 51 1.34 -5.65 2.66
CA GLY A 51 1.49 -4.33 3.27
C GLY A 51 1.44 -4.36 4.79
N ILE A 52 0.47 -5.07 5.38
CA ILE A 52 0.32 -5.14 6.85
C ILE A 52 1.43 -6.02 7.44
N PRO A 53 2.19 -5.54 8.44
CA PRO A 53 3.23 -6.34 9.10
C PRO A 53 2.70 -7.62 9.76
N SER A 54 3.52 -8.68 9.79
CA SER A 54 3.11 -9.98 10.33
C SER A 54 2.81 -9.95 11.83
N TYR A 55 3.43 -9.04 12.59
CA TYR A 55 3.13 -8.87 14.02
C TYR A 55 1.73 -8.27 14.29
N LYS A 56 1.09 -7.65 13.26
CA LYS A 56 -0.30 -7.16 13.32
C LYS A 56 -1.30 -8.18 12.75
N LEU A 57 -0.90 -8.88 11.70
CA LEU A 57 -1.73 -9.86 11.02
C LEU A 57 -0.89 -11.05 10.59
N GLU A 58 -1.01 -12.14 11.33
CA GLU A 58 -0.33 -13.40 11.02
C GLU A 58 -0.75 -13.93 9.65
N LYS A 59 0.23 -14.33 8.82
CA LYS A 59 -0.03 -14.73 7.44
C LYS A 59 -0.69 -16.10 7.32
N ASP A 60 -0.48 -16.98 8.28
CA ASP A 60 -1.15 -18.28 8.35
C ASP A 60 -2.64 -18.15 8.68
N LEU A 61 -2.99 -17.22 9.59
CA LEU A 61 -4.39 -16.89 9.86
C LEU A 61 -5.09 -16.33 8.61
N LEU A 62 -4.43 -15.40 7.90
CA LEU A 62 -4.95 -14.88 6.64
C LEU A 62 -5.14 -15.99 5.60
N ALA A 63 -4.20 -16.93 5.50
CA ALA A 63 -4.32 -18.07 4.58
C ALA A 63 -5.51 -18.95 4.92
N ALA A 64 -5.72 -19.27 6.20
CA ALA A 64 -6.85 -20.06 6.67
C ALA A 64 -8.20 -19.39 6.35
N GLU A 65 -8.32 -18.06 6.53
CA GLU A 65 -9.52 -17.30 6.15
C GLU A 65 -9.78 -17.34 4.63
N ILE A 66 -8.72 -17.28 3.81
CA ILE A 66 -8.85 -17.39 2.35
C ILE A 66 -9.27 -18.82 1.95
N ASP A 67 -8.80 -19.82 2.64
CA ASP A 67 -9.18 -21.23 2.36
C ASP A 67 -10.67 -21.48 2.59
N VAL A 68 -11.30 -20.81 3.55
CA VAL A 68 -12.77 -20.83 3.70
C VAL A 68 -13.47 -20.38 2.40
N ILE A 69 -12.91 -19.37 1.72
CA ILE A 69 -13.47 -18.90 0.44
C ILE A 69 -13.25 -19.94 -0.66
N ARG A 70 -12.09 -20.60 -0.70
CA ARG A 70 -11.82 -21.71 -1.64
C ARG A 70 -12.76 -22.90 -1.45
N GLU A 71 -13.08 -23.24 -0.20
CA GLU A 71 -14.01 -24.33 0.14
C GLU A 71 -15.43 -24.06 -0.37
N LEU A 72 -15.83 -22.82 -0.61
CA LEU A 72 -17.08 -22.45 -1.28
C LEU A 72 -17.06 -22.72 -2.80
N GLY A 73 -15.95 -23.22 -3.34
CA GLY A 73 -15.76 -23.48 -4.77
C GLY A 73 -15.26 -22.28 -5.57
N VAL A 74 -14.71 -21.26 -4.89
CA VAL A 74 -14.05 -20.12 -5.56
C VAL A 74 -12.68 -20.55 -6.07
N GLU A 75 -12.44 -20.39 -7.36
CA GLU A 75 -11.13 -20.57 -7.97
C GLU A 75 -10.29 -19.30 -7.82
N ILE A 76 -9.05 -19.42 -7.30
CA ILE A 76 -8.09 -18.34 -7.20
C ILE A 76 -6.87 -18.68 -8.04
N ARG A 77 -6.61 -17.91 -9.10
CA ARG A 77 -5.48 -18.05 -10.00
C ARG A 77 -4.46 -16.95 -9.71
N CYS A 78 -3.41 -17.31 -9.02
CA CYS A 78 -2.28 -16.42 -8.73
C CYS A 78 -1.26 -16.43 -9.87
N GLY A 79 -0.41 -15.39 -9.93
CA GLY A 79 0.59 -15.21 -10.97
C GLY A 79 -0.01 -14.87 -12.34
N VAL A 80 -1.24 -14.32 -12.38
CA VAL A 80 -1.94 -13.97 -13.62
C VAL A 80 -2.29 -12.49 -13.61
N GLU A 81 -1.60 -11.71 -14.45
CA GLU A 81 -1.83 -10.28 -14.62
C GLU A 81 -2.75 -10.00 -15.81
N ILE A 82 -3.93 -9.42 -15.53
CA ILE A 82 -4.88 -9.05 -16.58
C ILE A 82 -4.34 -7.88 -17.37
N GLY A 83 -4.40 -8.01 -18.72
CA GLY A 83 -3.82 -7.06 -19.66
C GLY A 83 -2.38 -7.38 -20.07
N LYS A 84 -1.76 -8.40 -19.44
CA LYS A 84 -0.44 -8.90 -19.81
C LYS A 84 -0.47 -10.38 -20.15
N ASP A 85 -0.92 -11.23 -19.24
CA ASP A 85 -0.97 -12.69 -19.43
C ASP A 85 -2.28 -13.13 -20.07
N ILE A 86 -3.36 -12.41 -19.81
CA ILE A 86 -4.67 -12.60 -20.42
C ILE A 86 -5.44 -11.28 -20.43
N THR A 87 -6.21 -11.02 -21.47
CA THR A 87 -7.04 -9.83 -21.63
C THR A 87 -8.47 -10.04 -21.14
N ILE A 88 -9.21 -8.95 -20.93
CA ILE A 88 -10.63 -8.99 -20.59
C ILE A 88 -11.44 -9.61 -21.74
N GLU A 89 -11.08 -9.34 -23.00
CA GLU A 89 -11.71 -9.90 -24.19
C GLU A 89 -11.57 -11.42 -24.23
N GLU A 90 -10.36 -11.94 -24.02
CA GLU A 90 -10.10 -13.38 -23.96
C GLU A 90 -10.89 -14.06 -22.82
N LEU A 91 -11.04 -13.39 -21.68
CA LEU A 91 -11.89 -13.89 -20.58
C LEU A 91 -13.37 -13.93 -21.00
N ARG A 92 -13.86 -12.95 -21.77
CA ARG A 92 -15.22 -12.95 -22.34
C ARG A 92 -15.43 -14.14 -23.27
N GLU A 93 -14.46 -14.43 -24.14
CA GLU A 93 -14.46 -15.59 -25.02
C GLU A 93 -14.50 -16.91 -24.23
N GLN A 94 -13.82 -16.97 -23.09
CA GLN A 94 -13.86 -18.09 -22.16
C GLN A 94 -15.18 -18.20 -21.38
N GLY A 95 -16.15 -17.31 -21.62
CA GLY A 95 -17.49 -17.37 -21.08
C GLY A 95 -17.71 -16.60 -19.76
N TYR A 96 -16.78 -15.76 -19.33
CA TYR A 96 -17.02 -14.82 -18.23
C TYR A 96 -18.01 -13.74 -18.66
N LYS A 97 -19.06 -13.51 -17.84
CA LYS A 97 -20.17 -12.59 -18.15
C LYS A 97 -20.15 -11.33 -17.31
N GLY A 98 -19.43 -11.33 -16.20
CA GLY A 98 -19.24 -10.18 -15.32
C GLY A 98 -17.79 -10.04 -14.94
N PHE A 99 -17.36 -8.78 -14.69
CA PHE A 99 -16.00 -8.43 -14.30
C PHE A 99 -16.05 -7.50 -13.11
N TYR A 100 -15.36 -7.86 -12.04
CA TYR A 100 -15.22 -7.03 -10.85
C TYR A 100 -13.77 -6.64 -10.66
N VAL A 101 -13.48 -5.36 -10.77
CA VAL A 101 -12.12 -4.82 -10.67
C VAL A 101 -11.84 -4.47 -9.21
N ALA A 102 -10.89 -5.17 -8.60
CA ALA A 102 -10.51 -5.06 -7.18
C ALA A 102 -8.99 -4.96 -6.99
N ILE A 103 -8.31 -4.24 -7.88
CA ILE A 103 -6.84 -4.14 -7.94
C ILE A 103 -6.21 -3.29 -6.84
N GLY A 104 -7.01 -2.54 -6.08
CA GLY A 104 -6.54 -1.67 -5.00
C GLY A 104 -5.65 -0.51 -5.46
N CYS A 105 -4.91 0.08 -4.51
CA CYS A 105 -3.97 1.18 -4.73
C CYS A 105 -2.59 0.73 -4.26
N GLN A 106 -1.88 -0.07 -5.06
CA GLN A 106 -0.63 -0.71 -4.62
C GLN A 106 0.65 0.04 -5.03
N ARG A 107 0.53 1.12 -5.82
CA ARG A 107 1.66 1.96 -6.17
C ARG A 107 1.84 3.07 -5.14
N GLY A 108 2.99 3.11 -4.45
CA GLY A 108 3.35 4.20 -3.57
C GLY A 108 3.57 5.50 -4.35
N ARG A 109 3.16 6.63 -3.78
CA ARG A 109 3.47 7.95 -4.32
C ARG A 109 4.77 8.46 -3.73
N LYS A 110 5.47 9.27 -4.53
CA LYS A 110 6.61 10.08 -4.09
C LYS A 110 6.22 11.55 -4.12
N PRO A 111 6.88 12.41 -3.32
CA PRO A 111 6.48 13.82 -3.17
C PRO A 111 6.82 14.72 -4.38
N GLY A 112 7.60 14.25 -5.35
CA GLY A 112 8.02 15.06 -6.51
C GLY A 112 9.14 16.06 -6.18
N ILE A 113 10.06 15.70 -5.28
CA ILE A 113 11.17 16.53 -4.83
C ILE A 113 12.51 16.06 -5.39
N THR A 114 13.50 16.94 -5.38
CA THR A 114 14.88 16.60 -5.77
C THR A 114 15.42 15.46 -4.90
N GLY A 115 16.12 14.51 -5.52
CA GLY A 115 16.74 13.38 -4.82
C GLY A 115 15.80 12.26 -4.40
N GLU A 116 14.49 12.33 -4.68
CA GLU A 116 13.52 11.31 -4.29
C GLU A 116 13.75 9.91 -4.90
N ASN A 117 14.65 9.80 -5.86
CA ASN A 117 15.03 8.56 -6.53
C ASN A 117 16.45 8.07 -6.17
N ALA A 118 17.11 8.70 -5.21
CA ALA A 118 18.41 8.28 -4.70
C ALA A 118 18.35 6.85 -4.14
N LYS A 119 19.45 6.12 -4.24
CA LYS A 119 19.53 4.79 -3.61
C LYS A 119 19.40 4.91 -2.09
N GLY A 120 18.42 4.24 -1.50
CA GLY A 120 18.06 4.38 -0.09
C GLY A 120 16.73 5.11 0.12
N THR A 121 16.08 5.59 -0.97
CA THR A 121 14.69 6.08 -0.89
C THR A 121 13.71 4.97 -1.24
N TYR A 122 12.57 4.93 -0.54
CA TYR A 122 11.49 3.97 -0.77
C TYR A 122 10.14 4.68 -0.74
N ALA A 123 9.16 4.16 -1.49
CA ALA A 123 7.77 4.36 -1.15
C ALA A 123 7.38 3.35 -0.06
N ALA A 124 6.60 3.75 0.93
CA ALA A 124 6.31 2.93 2.11
C ALA A 124 5.71 1.56 1.78
N VAL A 125 4.80 1.50 0.79
CA VAL A 125 4.19 0.21 0.38
C VAL A 125 5.19 -0.74 -0.26
N ASP A 126 6.16 -0.22 -1.02
CA ASP A 126 7.21 -1.03 -1.65
C ASP A 126 8.19 -1.53 -0.59
N PHE A 127 8.56 -0.65 0.35
CA PHE A 127 9.40 -0.99 1.52
C PHE A 127 8.76 -2.10 2.37
N LEU A 128 7.48 -1.95 2.74
CA LEU A 128 6.78 -2.94 3.55
C LEU A 128 6.66 -4.30 2.83
N ARG A 129 6.40 -4.28 1.53
CA ARG A 129 6.38 -5.49 0.70
C ARG A 129 7.73 -6.17 0.69
N GLU A 130 8.80 -5.43 0.45
CA GLU A 130 10.16 -5.96 0.37
C GLU A 130 10.63 -6.51 1.72
N ALA A 131 10.42 -5.77 2.80
CA ALA A 131 10.75 -6.18 4.15
C ALA A 131 9.93 -7.39 4.63
N GLY A 132 8.65 -7.47 4.23
CA GLY A 132 7.78 -8.61 4.57
C GLY A 132 8.07 -9.88 3.76
N ALA A 133 8.69 -9.77 2.59
CA ALA A 133 9.01 -10.91 1.73
C ALA A 133 10.35 -11.59 2.06
N LYS A 134 11.23 -10.93 2.82
CA LYS A 134 12.59 -11.41 3.11
C LYS A 134 12.76 -11.66 4.60
N GLU A 135 13.12 -12.87 4.98
CA GLU A 135 13.44 -13.22 6.39
C GLU A 135 14.61 -12.41 6.97
N SER A 136 15.51 -11.92 6.13
CA SER A 136 16.70 -11.14 6.52
C SER A 136 16.80 -9.82 5.76
N PHE A 137 15.72 -9.01 5.77
CA PHE A 137 15.80 -7.65 5.25
C PHE A 137 16.52 -6.77 6.28
N ALA A 138 17.61 -6.15 5.87
CA ALA A 138 18.43 -5.29 6.74
C ALA A 138 18.61 -3.91 6.10
N LEU A 139 18.58 -2.89 6.94
CA LEU A 139 18.95 -1.52 6.63
C LEU A 139 20.27 -1.15 7.31
N GLU A 140 20.89 -0.06 6.90
CA GLU A 140 22.10 0.48 7.50
C GLU A 140 21.94 1.95 7.87
N GLY A 141 22.24 2.30 9.12
CA GLY A 141 22.19 3.68 9.60
C GLY A 141 20.78 4.25 9.78
N ASP A 142 20.71 5.53 10.04
CA ASP A 142 19.48 6.21 10.43
C ASP A 142 18.44 6.24 9.30
N VAL A 143 17.17 6.14 9.69
CA VAL A 143 16.01 6.11 8.79
C VAL A 143 15.07 7.27 9.09
N VAL A 144 14.67 7.98 8.06
CA VAL A 144 13.62 9.00 8.13
C VAL A 144 12.37 8.49 7.40
N VAL A 145 11.23 8.49 8.09
CA VAL A 145 9.93 8.19 7.50
C VAL A 145 9.12 9.48 7.37
N VAL A 146 8.65 9.76 6.17
CA VAL A 146 7.85 10.96 5.86
C VAL A 146 6.40 10.58 5.66
N GLY A 147 5.53 10.97 6.59
CA GLY A 147 4.09 10.72 6.58
C GLY A 147 3.51 10.58 7.98
N GLY A 148 2.19 10.77 8.12
CA GLY A 148 1.47 10.79 9.40
C GLY A 148 0.36 9.74 9.55
N GLY A 149 0.19 8.82 8.58
CA GLY A 149 -0.84 7.77 8.62
C GLY A 149 -0.33 6.42 9.16
N ASN A 150 -1.22 5.45 9.34
CA ASN A 150 -0.88 4.11 9.87
C ASN A 150 0.20 3.41 9.02
N VAL A 151 0.22 3.61 7.70
CA VAL A 151 1.26 3.04 6.82
C VAL A 151 2.64 3.61 7.14
N ALA A 152 2.73 4.89 7.54
CA ALA A 152 3.98 5.49 7.98
C ALA A 152 4.44 4.90 9.32
N ILE A 153 3.50 4.68 10.25
CA ILE A 153 3.77 3.99 11.51
C ILE A 153 4.30 2.57 11.25
N ASP A 154 3.64 1.81 10.37
CA ASP A 154 4.09 0.46 9.99
C ASP A 154 5.50 0.48 9.41
N ALA A 155 5.80 1.42 8.51
CA ALA A 155 7.13 1.57 7.92
C ALA A 155 8.19 1.91 8.95
N ALA A 156 7.89 2.80 9.91
CA ALA A 156 8.81 3.16 10.98
C ALA A 156 9.08 1.97 11.92
N ARG A 157 8.03 1.26 12.34
CA ARG A 157 8.14 0.09 13.23
C ARG A 157 8.82 -1.11 12.56
N ILE A 158 8.62 -1.31 11.26
CA ILE A 158 9.40 -2.31 10.51
C ILE A 158 10.87 -1.86 10.40
N SER A 159 11.13 -0.58 10.15
CA SER A 159 12.51 -0.08 10.10
C SER A 159 13.27 -0.34 11.40
N SER A 160 12.65 -0.14 12.58
CA SER A 160 13.26 -0.42 13.88
C SER A 160 13.61 -1.91 14.09
N ARG A 161 12.97 -2.80 13.35
CA ARG A 161 13.27 -4.24 13.34
C ARG A 161 14.34 -4.63 12.33
N CYS A 162 14.64 -3.75 11.38
CA CYS A 162 15.59 -3.99 10.29
C CYS A 162 16.98 -3.38 10.56
N VAL A 163 17.09 -2.49 11.53
CA VAL A 163 18.34 -1.79 11.86
C VAL A 163 18.35 -1.36 13.33
N ASP A 164 19.50 -1.45 13.96
CA ASP A 164 19.77 -0.85 15.28
C ASP A 164 20.32 0.58 15.08
N ALA A 165 19.44 1.51 14.76
CA ALA A 165 19.76 2.90 14.47
C ALA A 165 18.57 3.81 14.81
N LYS A 166 18.74 5.10 14.68
CA LYS A 166 17.70 6.08 14.94
C LYS A 166 16.62 6.04 13.84
N ILE A 167 15.36 5.92 14.27
CA ILE A 167 14.19 6.01 13.39
C ILE A 167 13.42 7.29 13.76
N SER A 168 13.27 8.19 12.80
CA SER A 168 12.57 9.46 12.98
C SER A 168 11.43 9.60 11.98
N MET A 169 10.24 9.89 12.47
CA MET A 169 9.08 10.20 11.64
C MET A 169 8.86 11.70 11.55
N PHE A 170 8.50 12.17 10.36
CA PHE A 170 8.12 13.56 10.10
C PHE A 170 6.79 13.60 9.36
N CYS A 171 5.84 14.39 9.85
CA CYS A 171 4.52 14.55 9.23
C CYS A 171 4.09 16.01 9.17
N LEU A 172 3.20 16.32 8.24
CA LEU A 172 2.68 17.67 8.02
C LEU A 172 1.81 18.15 9.18
N GLU A 173 1.02 17.22 9.72
CA GLU A 173 0.01 17.46 10.73
C GLU A 173 0.65 17.76 12.09
N GLN A 174 -0.12 18.41 12.98
CA GLN A 174 0.15 18.38 14.40
C GLN A 174 -0.29 17.03 14.97
N ARG A 175 0.27 16.64 16.12
CA ARG A 175 0.06 15.31 16.71
C ARG A 175 -1.41 14.91 16.87
N GLU A 176 -2.23 15.84 17.33
CA GLU A 176 -3.68 15.66 17.55
C GLU A 176 -4.49 15.49 16.26
N ASN A 177 -3.93 15.90 15.12
CA ASN A 177 -4.55 15.85 13.79
C ASN A 177 -3.95 14.79 12.87
N MET A 178 -3.03 13.97 13.38
CA MET A 178 -2.44 12.90 12.58
C MET A 178 -3.51 11.91 12.11
N PRO A 179 -3.43 11.43 10.84
CA PRO A 179 -4.36 10.41 10.33
C PRO A 179 -4.18 9.03 10.97
N ALA A 180 -3.03 8.73 11.57
CA ALA A 180 -2.79 7.49 12.29
C ALA A 180 -3.65 7.39 13.54
N SER A 181 -4.05 6.18 13.92
CA SER A 181 -4.79 5.96 15.17
C SER A 181 -3.91 6.27 16.39
N LYS A 182 -4.56 6.64 17.50
CA LYS A 182 -3.84 6.99 18.74
C LYS A 182 -3.04 5.82 19.30
N GLU A 183 -3.58 4.63 19.17
CA GLU A 183 -2.97 3.36 19.56
C GLU A 183 -1.68 3.12 18.78
N GLU A 184 -1.73 3.24 17.46
CA GLU A 184 -0.58 3.08 16.57
C GLU A 184 0.54 4.10 16.88
N ILE A 185 0.16 5.35 17.14
CA ILE A 185 1.11 6.41 17.55
C ILE A 185 1.75 6.06 18.89
N ALA A 186 0.96 5.59 19.87
CA ALA A 186 1.48 5.22 21.19
C ALA A 186 2.49 4.06 21.09
N GLU A 187 2.14 3.00 20.35
CA GLU A 187 3.02 1.85 20.13
C GLU A 187 4.34 2.24 19.44
N ALA A 188 4.30 3.14 18.45
CA ALA A 188 5.51 3.63 17.79
C ALA A 188 6.44 4.38 18.76
N LEU A 189 5.87 5.21 19.63
CA LEU A 189 6.63 5.96 20.64
C LEU A 189 7.22 5.02 21.72
N GLU A 190 6.49 3.99 22.14
CA GLU A 190 6.97 2.96 23.07
C GLU A 190 8.15 2.16 22.48
N GLU A 191 8.17 1.97 21.16
CA GLU A 191 9.29 1.36 20.43
C GLU A 191 10.48 2.32 20.19
N GLY A 192 10.43 3.54 20.73
CA GLY A 192 11.53 4.51 20.65
C GLY A 192 11.61 5.31 19.33
N ILE A 193 10.56 5.26 18.51
CA ILE A 193 10.49 6.05 17.28
C ILE A 193 10.27 7.51 17.61
N GLU A 194 11.10 8.41 17.08
CA GLU A 194 10.94 9.84 17.26
C GLU A 194 9.86 10.40 16.33
N LEU A 195 8.89 11.11 16.89
CA LEU A 195 7.81 11.74 16.13
C LEU A 195 8.00 13.26 16.07
N ASN A 196 8.09 13.81 14.85
CA ASN A 196 8.27 15.21 14.56
C ASN A 196 7.09 15.73 13.70
N CYS A 197 6.22 16.53 14.31
CA CYS A 197 5.02 17.07 13.69
C CYS A 197 5.25 18.45 13.07
N GLY A 198 4.48 18.79 12.02
CA GLY A 198 4.52 20.08 11.35
C GLY A 198 5.72 20.26 10.41
N TRP A 199 6.16 19.19 9.75
CA TRP A 199 7.26 19.20 8.80
C TRP A 199 6.93 18.44 7.52
N GLY A 200 7.27 19.02 6.36
CA GLY A 200 7.15 18.38 5.05
C GLY A 200 8.50 18.26 4.35
N PRO A 201 8.61 17.31 3.42
CA PRO A 201 9.86 17.09 2.70
C PRO A 201 10.12 18.23 1.69
N LYS A 202 11.39 18.68 1.60
CA LYS A 202 11.85 19.69 0.64
C LYS A 202 12.75 19.07 -0.41
N GLU A 203 13.78 18.33 0.01
CA GLU A 203 14.70 17.61 -0.88
C GLU A 203 15.41 16.48 -0.15
N VAL A 204 15.88 15.49 -0.89
CA VAL A 204 16.78 14.45 -0.39
C VAL A 204 18.20 14.80 -0.83
N LEU A 205 19.12 14.81 0.12
CA LEU A 205 20.53 15.05 -0.13
C LEU A 205 21.20 13.74 -0.56
N GLU A 206 22.02 13.83 -1.60
CA GLU A 206 22.71 12.67 -2.18
C GLU A 206 24.23 12.83 -2.11
N GLU A 207 24.90 11.73 -1.83
CA GLU A 207 26.34 11.54 -2.06
C GLU A 207 26.54 10.26 -2.87
N ASP A 208 27.20 10.36 -4.01
CA ASP A 208 27.43 9.24 -4.94
C ASP A 208 26.15 8.48 -5.31
N GLY A 209 25.03 9.20 -5.49
CA GLY A 209 23.73 8.64 -5.85
C GLY A 209 23.02 7.91 -4.72
N LYS A 210 23.50 8.02 -3.48
CA LYS A 210 22.90 7.44 -2.27
C LYS A 210 22.39 8.53 -1.34
N VAL A 211 21.37 8.21 -0.55
CA VAL A 211 20.88 9.12 0.50
C VAL A 211 21.98 9.45 1.49
N ALA A 212 22.20 10.76 1.71
CA ALA A 212 23.07 11.30 2.74
C ALA A 212 22.27 12.07 3.82
N GLY A 213 21.03 12.45 3.50
CA GLY A 213 20.14 13.15 4.42
C GLY A 213 18.86 13.59 3.72
N VAL A 214 17.99 14.25 4.47
CA VAL A 214 16.77 14.87 3.97
C VAL A 214 16.63 16.27 4.54
N VAL A 215 16.25 17.23 3.71
CA VAL A 215 15.86 18.58 4.12
C VAL A 215 14.34 18.62 4.23
N LEU A 216 13.87 19.09 5.38
CA LEU A 216 12.46 19.27 5.68
C LEU A 216 12.17 20.76 5.86
N LYS A 217 10.96 21.18 5.53
CA LYS A 217 10.46 22.54 5.68
C LYS A 217 9.26 22.58 6.60
N LYS A 218 9.12 23.66 7.36
CA LYS A 218 8.04 23.83 8.31
C LYS A 218 6.69 23.88 7.60
N CYS A 219 5.75 23.02 8.01
CA CYS A 219 4.37 23.09 7.56
C CYS A 219 3.58 24.02 8.48
N ILE A 220 3.01 25.08 7.91
CA ILE A 220 2.20 26.07 8.63
C ILE A 220 0.78 25.55 8.77
N ARG A 221 0.26 25.00 7.68
CA ARG A 221 -1.12 24.55 7.55
C ARG A 221 -1.21 23.38 6.58
N VAL A 222 -2.05 22.37 6.87
CA VAL A 222 -2.25 21.19 6.01
C VAL A 222 -3.48 21.33 5.12
N LEU A 223 -4.57 21.91 5.66
CA LEU A 223 -5.84 22.05 4.98
C LEU A 223 -6.14 23.52 4.66
N ASP A 224 -6.78 23.79 3.54
CA ASP A 224 -7.28 25.13 3.20
C ASP A 224 -8.55 25.48 4.05
N GLU A 225 -9.09 26.67 3.84
CA GLU A 225 -10.29 27.16 4.54
C GLU A 225 -11.55 26.31 4.25
N GLN A 226 -11.53 25.53 3.16
CA GLN A 226 -12.60 24.62 2.79
C GLN A 226 -12.37 23.17 3.28
N GLY A 227 -11.30 22.94 4.07
CA GLY A 227 -10.93 21.61 4.58
C GLY A 227 -10.32 20.66 3.53
N ARG A 228 -9.87 21.17 2.39
CA ARG A 228 -9.21 20.39 1.35
C ARG A 228 -7.71 20.35 1.61
N PHE A 229 -7.06 19.24 1.29
CA PHE A 229 -5.62 19.09 1.40
C PHE A 229 -4.90 20.10 0.49
N SER A 230 -4.25 21.09 1.11
CA SER A 230 -3.50 22.18 0.47
C SER A 230 -2.43 22.70 1.42
N PRO A 231 -1.33 21.94 1.61
CA PRO A 231 -0.33 22.29 2.60
C PRO A 231 0.39 23.59 2.24
N GLU A 232 0.56 24.44 3.24
CA GLU A 232 1.31 25.69 3.19
C GLU A 232 2.58 25.59 4.02
N TYR A 233 3.69 26.09 3.49
CA TYR A 233 5.00 25.93 4.11
C TYR A 233 5.69 27.28 4.34
N ASP A 234 6.49 27.33 5.40
CA ASP A 234 7.53 28.35 5.55
C ASP A 234 8.82 27.80 4.93
N GLU A 235 9.16 28.32 3.76
CA GLU A 235 10.32 27.88 2.97
C GLU A 235 11.66 28.32 3.61
N GLU A 236 11.66 29.29 4.54
CA GLU A 236 12.85 29.77 5.23
C GLU A 236 13.15 28.92 6.49
N GLN A 237 12.12 28.33 7.09
CA GLN A 237 12.30 27.42 8.22
C GLN A 237 12.54 25.99 7.73
N THR A 238 13.80 25.60 7.66
CA THR A 238 14.21 24.25 7.24
C THR A 238 15.05 23.56 8.31
N VAL A 239 15.03 22.25 8.28
CA VAL A 239 15.91 21.39 9.09
C VAL A 239 16.51 20.31 8.19
N THR A 240 17.78 20.03 8.37
CA THR A 240 18.48 18.95 7.67
C THR A 240 18.70 17.79 8.63
N ILE A 241 18.24 16.60 8.25
CA ILE A 241 18.39 15.38 9.03
C ILE A 241 19.33 14.44 8.27
N PRO A 242 20.53 14.18 8.80
CA PRO A 242 21.39 13.13 8.26
C PRO A 242 20.71 11.76 8.39
N CYS A 243 20.71 10.98 7.31
CA CYS A 243 20.16 9.62 7.31
C CYS A 243 20.69 8.83 6.12
N LYS A 244 20.52 7.51 6.14
CA LYS A 244 20.87 6.62 5.04
C LYS A 244 19.66 6.14 4.25
N HIS A 245 18.48 6.25 4.84
CA HIS A 245 17.24 5.86 4.20
C HIS A 245 16.13 6.90 4.41
N VAL A 246 15.34 7.12 3.36
CA VAL A 246 14.12 7.95 3.42
C VAL A 246 12.95 7.13 2.88
N ILE A 247 11.91 6.97 3.69
CA ILE A 247 10.70 6.21 3.34
C ILE A 247 9.54 7.19 3.22
N PHE A 248 8.99 7.32 2.01
CA PHE A 248 7.87 8.21 1.74
C PHE A 248 6.54 7.48 1.89
N SER A 249 5.71 7.92 2.83
CA SER A 249 4.34 7.46 3.06
C SER A 249 3.35 8.58 2.77
N VAL A 250 3.41 9.12 1.54
CA VAL A 250 2.67 10.30 1.08
C VAL A 250 1.50 9.96 0.16
N GLY A 251 0.91 8.81 0.38
CA GLY A 251 -0.25 8.31 -0.36
C GLY A 251 0.07 7.19 -1.34
N GLN A 252 -1.01 6.68 -1.93
CA GLN A 252 -1.00 5.55 -2.85
C GLN A 252 -1.79 5.87 -4.11
N ALA A 253 -1.57 5.12 -5.18
CA ALA A 253 -2.26 5.26 -6.45
C ALA A 253 -2.64 3.89 -7.03
N ILE A 254 -3.65 3.91 -7.89
CA ILE A 254 -4.04 2.76 -8.70
C ILE A 254 -2.99 2.56 -9.80
N GLU A 255 -2.58 1.32 -10.00
CA GLU A 255 -1.73 0.91 -11.10
C GLU A 255 -2.55 0.04 -12.06
N TRP A 256 -2.96 0.64 -13.16
CA TRP A 256 -3.81 -0.02 -14.14
C TRP A 256 -3.05 -1.00 -15.04
N GLY A 257 -1.74 -0.80 -15.24
CA GLY A 257 -1.00 -1.54 -16.25
C GLY A 257 -1.70 -1.44 -17.61
N ASN A 258 -1.76 -2.55 -18.33
CA ASN A 258 -2.43 -2.64 -19.65
C ASN A 258 -3.87 -3.21 -19.53
N MET A 259 -4.40 -3.36 -18.32
CA MET A 259 -5.69 -4.02 -18.10
C MET A 259 -6.86 -3.36 -18.86
N LEU A 260 -6.80 -2.04 -19.02
CA LEU A 260 -7.85 -1.26 -19.68
C LEU A 260 -7.53 -0.89 -21.12
N ASP A 261 -6.41 -1.38 -21.67
CA ASP A 261 -6.05 -1.13 -23.06
C ASP A 261 -7.13 -1.75 -23.98
N ASN A 262 -7.49 -0.99 -25.02
CA ASN A 262 -8.56 -1.33 -25.95
C ASN A 262 -9.99 -1.37 -25.39
N LEU A 263 -10.20 -0.94 -24.13
CA LEU A 263 -11.53 -0.77 -23.57
C LEU A 263 -11.94 0.70 -23.63
N ASP A 264 -13.12 0.98 -24.21
CA ASP A 264 -13.69 2.34 -24.22
C ASP A 264 -14.32 2.66 -22.85
N LEU A 265 -13.47 2.88 -21.85
CA LEU A 265 -13.87 3.20 -20.48
C LEU A 265 -13.46 4.62 -20.10
N LYS A 266 -14.45 5.42 -19.67
CA LYS A 266 -14.19 6.75 -19.13
C LYS A 266 -13.68 6.65 -17.70
N ARG A 267 -12.50 7.20 -17.44
CA ARG A 267 -11.92 7.34 -16.10
C ARG A 267 -12.09 8.75 -15.57
N ARG A 268 -12.23 8.88 -14.25
CA ARG A 268 -12.17 10.16 -13.57
C ARG A 268 -10.72 10.68 -13.54
N PRO A 269 -10.47 12.01 -13.35
CA PRO A 269 -9.10 12.55 -13.30
C PRO A 269 -8.21 11.93 -12.22
N ASN A 270 -8.80 11.39 -11.17
CA ASN A 270 -8.08 10.70 -10.09
C ASN A 270 -7.84 9.19 -10.35
N GLY A 271 -8.14 8.72 -11.56
CA GLY A 271 -8.02 7.32 -11.96
C GLY A 271 -9.22 6.47 -11.63
#